data_18f77e037eaab8cf3cf5224cc164d64b
#
_entry.id   18f77e037eaab8cf3cf5224cc164d64b
#
_cell.length_a   1.000
_cell.length_b   1.000
_cell.length_c   1.000
_cell.angle_alpha   90.00
_cell.angle_beta   90.00
_cell.angle_gamma   90.00
#
_symmetry.space_group_name_H-M   'P 1'
#
loop_
_entity.id
_entity.type
_entity.pdbx_description
1 polymer ?
#
loop_
_entity_poly.entity_id
_entity_poly.type
_entity_poly.pdbx_seq_one_letter_code
_entity_poly.pdbx_strand_id
1 'polypeptide(L)'
;LFPYTTLFRSPEHYEPIETPLGTNPLHPNVVSNPVVRLYEQDALRMGKKEQFPYVGTTYRLTEHFHTWTKHALLNAIAQPEQFVEISETLAAAKGIANGDRVTVSSKRGFIRAVAVVTRRLKPLNVNGQQVETVGIPIHWGFEGVARKGYIANTLTPNVGDANSQTPEYKAFLVNIEKA
;
A
#
# COMPACT_ATOMS: atom_id res chain seq x y z
N LEU A 1 -28.99 17.10 -9.28
CA LEU A 1 -28.21 18.21 -8.76
C LEU A 1 -27.42 17.71 -7.56
N PHE A 2 -26.19 17.29 -7.79
CA PHE A 2 -25.27 17.06 -6.67
C PHE A 2 -24.99 18.44 -6.06
N PRO A 3 -25.21 18.63 -4.76
CA PRO A 3 -24.88 19.90 -4.15
C PRO A 3 -23.35 20.10 -4.25
N TYR A 4 -22.96 21.20 -4.83
CA TYR A 4 -21.56 21.63 -4.97
C TYR A 4 -20.76 21.56 -3.64
N THR A 5 -21.43 21.50 -2.54
CA THR A 5 -20.86 21.38 -1.18
C THR A 5 -20.17 20.02 -0.93
N THR A 6 -20.49 18.98 -1.69
CA THR A 6 -19.87 17.65 -1.50
C THR A 6 -18.54 17.51 -2.23
N LEU A 7 -18.27 18.33 -3.26
CA LEU A 7 -17.04 18.26 -4.04
C LEU A 7 -15.84 18.99 -3.43
N PHE A 8 -16.09 19.84 -2.41
CA PHE A 8 -15.07 20.67 -1.78
C PHE A 8 -14.91 20.42 -0.28
N ARG A 9 -15.41 19.32 0.24
CA ARG A 9 -15.16 18.94 1.62
C ARG A 9 -13.76 18.34 1.73
N SER A 10 -13.07 18.71 2.80
CA SER A 10 -11.81 18.04 3.16
C SER A 10 -12.09 16.57 3.47
N PRO A 11 -11.14 15.65 3.11
CA PRO A 11 -11.23 14.28 3.56
C PRO A 11 -11.34 14.22 5.07
N GLU A 12 -12.26 13.41 5.57
CA GLU A 12 -12.37 13.07 6.98
C GLU A 12 -11.89 11.64 7.15
N HIS A 13 -10.68 11.48 7.61
CA HIS A 13 -10.07 10.18 7.79
C HIS A 13 -9.93 9.89 9.28
N TYR A 14 -10.63 8.85 9.74
CA TYR A 14 -10.53 8.38 11.13
C TYR A 14 -9.61 7.18 11.24
N GLU A 15 -9.78 6.19 10.36
CA GLU A 15 -9.01 4.97 10.34
C GLU A 15 -9.06 4.35 8.94
N PRO A 16 -7.97 3.73 8.44
CA PRO A 16 -8.04 2.93 7.22
C PRO A 16 -9.10 1.84 7.33
N ILE A 17 -9.78 1.54 6.22
CA ILE A 17 -10.76 0.45 6.19
C ILE A 17 -10.11 -0.91 6.50
N GLU A 18 -8.84 -1.07 6.11
CA GLU A 18 -8.01 -2.20 6.47
C GLU A 18 -6.94 -1.75 7.45
N THR A 19 -6.93 -2.32 8.64
CA THR A 19 -5.97 -1.98 9.70
C THR A 19 -5.51 -3.24 10.44
N PRO A 20 -4.23 -3.34 10.82
CA PRO A 20 -3.74 -4.43 11.67
C PRO A 20 -4.14 -4.23 13.14
N LEU A 21 -4.66 -3.06 13.49
CA LEU A 21 -5.16 -2.74 14.83
C LEU A 21 -6.61 -3.24 14.98
N GLY A 22 -7.02 -3.56 16.18
CA GLY A 22 -8.39 -3.95 16.46
C GLY A 22 -9.35 -2.75 16.43
N THR A 23 -8.87 -1.61 16.92
CA THR A 23 -9.61 -0.35 16.99
C THR A 23 -8.63 0.81 16.87
N ASN A 24 -9.15 2.00 16.53
CA ASN A 24 -8.35 3.21 16.56
C ASN A 24 -7.97 3.54 18.02
N PRO A 25 -6.69 3.64 18.37
CA PRO A 25 -6.25 3.92 19.73
C PRO A 25 -6.72 5.26 20.30
N LEU A 26 -6.95 6.25 19.41
CA LEU A 26 -7.46 7.56 19.81
C LEU A 26 -8.99 7.60 19.96
N HIS A 27 -9.67 6.65 19.33
CA HIS A 27 -11.13 6.53 19.34
C HIS A 27 -11.55 5.06 19.50
N PRO A 28 -11.29 4.44 20.66
CA PRO A 28 -11.46 2.99 20.86
C PRO A 28 -12.92 2.51 20.72
N ASN A 29 -13.87 3.40 20.85
CA ASN A 29 -15.30 3.09 20.68
C ASN A 29 -15.76 3.12 19.21
N VAL A 30 -14.89 3.54 18.27
CA VAL A 30 -15.20 3.55 16.85
C VAL A 30 -14.80 2.20 16.27
N VAL A 31 -15.76 1.33 16.02
CA VAL A 31 -15.57 -0.02 15.50
C VAL A 31 -15.67 -0.12 13.97
N SER A 32 -16.01 0.99 13.32
CA SER A 32 -16.07 1.09 11.86
C SER A 32 -15.64 2.48 11.43
N ASN A 33 -15.25 2.64 10.18
CA ASN A 33 -14.95 3.94 9.61
C ASN A 33 -16.23 4.55 8.99
N PRO A 34 -16.93 5.47 9.67
CA PRO A 34 -18.22 5.99 9.20
C PRO A 34 -18.11 6.91 7.99
N VAL A 35 -16.90 7.37 7.66
CA VAL A 35 -16.66 8.31 6.56
C VAL A 35 -16.30 7.64 5.25
N VAL A 36 -15.92 6.37 5.29
CA VAL A 36 -15.57 5.60 4.09
C VAL A 36 -16.82 4.97 3.50
N ARG A 37 -17.07 5.26 2.23
CA ARG A 37 -18.12 4.54 1.47
C ARG A 37 -17.57 3.23 0.96
N LEU A 38 -18.15 2.14 1.42
CA LEU A 38 -17.81 0.79 0.98
C LEU A 38 -19.01 0.15 0.28
N TYR A 39 -18.82 -0.28 -0.95
CA TYR A 39 -19.82 -1.04 -1.68
C TYR A 39 -19.79 -2.51 -1.27
N GLU A 40 -20.93 -3.19 -1.29
CA GLU A 40 -21.06 -4.57 -0.83
C GLU A 40 -20.04 -5.52 -1.48
N GLN A 41 -19.85 -5.42 -2.78
CA GLN A 41 -18.87 -6.23 -3.52
C GLN A 41 -17.43 -5.97 -3.09
N ASP A 42 -17.10 -4.75 -2.70
CA ASP A 42 -15.77 -4.38 -2.24
C ASP A 42 -15.53 -4.83 -0.79
N ALA A 43 -16.59 -4.91 0.02
CA ALA A 43 -16.52 -5.45 1.38
C ALA A 43 -16.00 -6.90 1.41
N LEU A 44 -16.35 -7.71 0.42
CA LEU A 44 -15.89 -9.09 0.28
C LEU A 44 -14.40 -9.19 -0.07
N ARG A 45 -13.80 -8.11 -0.54
CA ARG A 45 -12.39 -8.02 -0.95
C ARG A 45 -11.50 -7.34 0.10
N MET A 46 -12.02 -7.08 1.30
CA MET A 46 -11.22 -6.54 2.39
C MET A 46 -10.37 -7.63 3.02
N GLY A 47 -9.10 -7.32 3.23
CA GLY A 47 -8.13 -8.17 3.89
C GLY A 47 -8.32 -8.15 5.40
N LYS A 48 -7.96 -9.26 6.04
CA LYS A 48 -7.94 -9.37 7.50
C LYS A 48 -6.50 -9.52 7.97
N LYS A 49 -6.17 -8.99 9.15
CA LYS A 49 -4.82 -9.00 9.73
C LYS A 49 -4.23 -10.40 9.92
N GLU A 50 -5.07 -11.40 10.10
CA GLU A 50 -4.64 -12.79 10.26
C GLU A 50 -4.01 -13.36 8.98
N GLN A 51 -4.41 -12.86 7.82
CA GLN A 51 -3.90 -13.28 6.51
C GLN A 51 -2.91 -12.26 5.93
N PHE A 52 -3.14 -10.98 6.21
CA PHE A 52 -2.37 -9.85 5.69
C PHE A 52 -1.93 -8.94 6.84
N PRO A 53 -0.88 -9.30 7.58
CA PRO A 53 -0.55 -8.66 8.87
C PRO A 53 0.18 -7.32 8.74
N TYR A 54 0.63 -6.93 7.55
CA TYR A 54 1.46 -5.74 7.34
C TYR A 54 0.69 -4.63 6.64
N VAL A 55 1.08 -3.38 6.88
CA VAL A 55 0.49 -2.23 6.21
C VAL A 55 1.23 -1.97 4.89
N GLY A 56 0.54 -2.10 3.78
CA GLY A 56 1.02 -1.64 2.48
C GLY A 56 0.81 -0.13 2.34
N THR A 57 1.81 0.59 1.84
CA THR A 57 1.68 2.00 1.48
C THR A 57 2.26 2.26 0.10
N THR A 58 1.50 2.96 -0.74
CA THR A 58 2.01 3.37 -2.05
C THR A 58 2.71 4.73 -1.97
N TYR A 59 3.77 4.90 -2.74
CA TYR A 59 4.46 6.18 -2.82
C TYR A 59 5.08 6.43 -4.19
N ARG A 60 5.55 7.66 -4.38
CA ARG A 60 6.20 8.12 -5.59
C ARG A 60 7.69 8.31 -5.34
N LEU A 61 8.49 7.89 -6.31
CA LEU A 61 9.92 8.18 -6.36
C LEU A 61 10.13 9.56 -7.00
N THR A 62 11.12 10.28 -6.53
CA THR A 62 11.42 11.64 -7.03
C THR A 62 11.88 11.64 -8.49
N GLU A 63 12.48 10.54 -8.95
CA GLU A 63 13.01 10.37 -10.29
C GLU A 63 11.93 10.07 -11.33
N HIS A 64 10.72 9.72 -10.87
CA HIS A 64 9.64 9.31 -11.76
C HIS A 64 8.44 10.24 -11.70
N PHE A 65 7.86 10.47 -12.88
CA PHE A 65 6.54 11.06 -13.03
C PHE A 65 5.54 9.99 -13.43
N HIS A 66 4.83 9.44 -12.43
CA HIS A 66 3.91 8.30 -12.59
C HIS A 66 4.58 7.14 -13.35
N THR A 67 3.96 6.66 -14.44
CA THR A 67 4.51 5.60 -15.30
C THR A 67 5.23 6.13 -16.54
N TRP A 68 5.29 7.45 -16.72
CA TRP A 68 5.72 8.07 -17.97
C TRP A 68 7.24 8.07 -18.14
N THR A 69 7.98 8.34 -17.08
CA THR A 69 9.44 8.51 -17.13
C THR A 69 10.22 7.20 -17.01
N LYS A 70 9.57 6.07 -16.79
CA LYS A 70 10.26 4.77 -16.76
C LYS A 70 10.89 4.35 -18.10
N HIS A 71 10.51 5.01 -19.19
CA HIS A 71 11.11 4.83 -20.51
C HIS A 71 12.35 5.68 -20.74
N ALA A 72 12.64 6.66 -19.86
CA ALA A 72 13.87 7.41 -19.92
C ALA A 72 15.06 6.50 -19.61
N LEU A 73 16.07 6.54 -20.48
CA LEU A 73 17.21 5.62 -20.41
C LEU A 73 17.92 5.66 -19.05
N LEU A 74 18.15 6.86 -18.50
CA LEU A 74 18.80 7.00 -17.20
C LEU A 74 17.99 6.38 -16.07
N ASN A 75 16.66 6.56 -16.08
CA ASN A 75 15.78 5.97 -15.09
C ASN A 75 15.73 4.43 -15.22
N ALA A 76 15.75 3.91 -16.45
CA ALA A 76 15.79 2.47 -16.70
C ALA A 76 17.12 1.83 -16.24
N ILE A 77 18.22 2.59 -16.27
CA ILE A 77 19.52 2.15 -15.74
C ILE A 77 19.55 2.21 -14.21
N ALA A 78 19.11 3.33 -13.64
CA ALA A 78 19.16 3.56 -12.20
C ALA A 78 18.15 2.72 -11.40
N GLN A 79 16.99 2.47 -11.99
CA GLN A 79 15.89 1.71 -11.38
C GLN A 79 15.34 0.68 -12.39
N PRO A 80 16.11 -0.37 -12.67
CA PRO A 80 15.86 -1.27 -13.79
C PRO A 80 14.62 -2.16 -13.62
N GLU A 81 14.13 -2.34 -12.40
CA GLU A 81 12.99 -3.22 -12.11
C GLU A 81 12.20 -2.76 -10.89
N GLN A 82 11.00 -3.29 -10.78
CA GLN A 82 10.12 -3.00 -9.66
C GLN A 82 10.70 -3.55 -8.37
N PHE A 83 10.63 -2.73 -7.33
CA PHE A 83 11.04 -3.11 -5.99
C PHE A 83 9.97 -2.73 -4.96
N VAL A 84 10.11 -3.30 -3.77
CA VAL A 84 9.37 -2.92 -2.58
C VAL A 84 10.35 -2.70 -1.44
N GLU A 85 10.06 -1.76 -0.56
CA GLU A 85 10.89 -1.46 0.60
C GLU A 85 10.29 -2.09 1.85
N ILE A 86 11.14 -2.71 2.66
CA ILE A 86 10.79 -3.31 3.95
C ILE A 86 11.83 -2.97 5.01
N SER A 87 11.42 -3.01 6.27
CA SER A 87 12.32 -2.82 7.41
C SER A 87 13.33 -3.98 7.56
N GLU A 88 14.43 -3.73 8.25
CA GLU A 88 15.40 -4.78 8.64
C GLU A 88 14.72 -5.84 9.53
N THR A 89 13.80 -5.43 10.40
CA THR A 89 13.05 -6.31 11.31
C THR A 89 12.12 -7.24 10.56
N LEU A 90 11.33 -6.72 9.61
CA LEU A 90 10.46 -7.53 8.77
C LEU A 90 11.25 -8.49 7.88
N ALA A 91 12.34 -8.00 7.28
CA ALA A 91 13.24 -8.80 6.46
C ALA A 91 13.81 -10.00 7.25
N ALA A 92 14.31 -9.75 8.46
CA ALA A 92 14.82 -10.80 9.34
C ALA A 92 13.73 -11.81 9.74
N ALA A 93 12.54 -11.33 10.11
CA ALA A 93 11.42 -12.19 10.51
C ALA A 93 10.93 -13.10 9.39
N LYS A 94 11.07 -12.67 8.12
CA LYS A 94 10.64 -13.41 6.92
C LYS A 94 11.78 -14.15 6.20
N GLY A 95 13.02 -14.03 6.68
CA GLY A 95 14.19 -14.61 6.01
C GLY A 95 14.45 -14.02 4.62
N ILE A 96 14.11 -12.74 4.43
CA ILE A 96 14.28 -12.02 3.17
C ILE A 96 15.59 -11.25 3.24
N ALA A 97 16.48 -11.46 2.28
CA ALA A 97 17.69 -10.66 2.09
C ALA A 97 17.43 -9.50 1.12
N ASN A 98 18.26 -8.47 1.23
CA ASN A 98 18.24 -7.38 0.25
C ASN A 98 18.55 -7.92 -1.16
N GLY A 99 17.70 -7.59 -2.12
CA GLY A 99 17.80 -8.10 -3.49
C GLY A 99 17.04 -9.40 -3.77
N ASP A 100 16.47 -10.05 -2.77
CA ASP A 100 15.65 -11.24 -2.97
C ASP A 100 14.38 -10.92 -3.78
N ARG A 101 13.92 -11.90 -4.56
CA ARG A 101 12.60 -11.86 -5.17
C ARG A 101 11.54 -12.14 -4.12
N VAL A 102 10.52 -11.30 -4.07
CA VAL A 102 9.41 -11.40 -3.13
C VAL A 102 8.07 -11.29 -3.83
N THR A 103 7.08 -11.92 -3.24
CA THR A 103 5.67 -11.76 -3.59
C THR A 103 5.00 -10.95 -2.48
N VAL A 104 4.43 -9.81 -2.84
CA VAL A 104 3.55 -9.04 -1.96
C VAL A 104 2.12 -9.30 -2.39
N SER A 105 1.28 -9.72 -1.46
CA SER A 105 -0.11 -10.08 -1.72
C SER A 105 -1.07 -9.31 -0.83
N SER A 106 -2.27 -9.10 -1.35
CA SER A 106 -3.44 -8.60 -0.60
C SER A 106 -4.65 -9.49 -0.90
N LYS A 107 -5.79 -9.22 -0.30
CA LYS A 107 -7.03 -9.94 -0.62
C LYS A 107 -7.45 -9.78 -2.10
N ARG A 108 -6.93 -8.78 -2.81
CA ARG A 108 -7.31 -8.43 -4.19
C ARG A 108 -6.40 -9.02 -5.25
N GLY A 109 -5.15 -9.29 -4.90
CA GLY A 109 -4.17 -9.83 -5.84
C GLY A 109 -2.75 -9.82 -5.28
N PHE A 110 -1.78 -9.91 -6.17
CA PHE A 110 -0.36 -9.92 -5.79
C PHE A 110 0.49 -9.15 -6.80
N ILE A 111 1.67 -8.76 -6.35
CA ILE A 111 2.76 -8.27 -7.18
C ILE A 111 4.03 -9.06 -6.86
N ARG A 112 4.96 -9.13 -7.82
CA ARG A 112 6.30 -9.63 -7.61
C ARG A 112 7.30 -8.53 -7.83
N ALA A 113 8.27 -8.42 -6.93
CA ALA A 113 9.24 -7.33 -6.91
C ALA A 113 10.56 -7.79 -6.28
N VAL A 114 11.58 -6.93 -6.36
CA VAL A 114 12.81 -7.10 -5.60
C VAL A 114 12.64 -6.46 -4.22
N ALA A 115 13.08 -7.13 -3.17
CA ALA A 115 13.11 -6.56 -1.84
C ALA A 115 14.28 -5.59 -1.66
N VAL A 116 13.99 -4.39 -1.23
CA VAL A 116 14.95 -3.41 -0.74
C VAL A 116 14.81 -3.33 0.77
N VAL A 117 15.78 -3.88 1.48
CA VAL A 117 15.82 -3.81 2.94
C VAL A 117 16.42 -2.47 3.36
N THR A 118 15.66 -1.69 4.12
CA THR A 118 16.01 -0.29 4.40
C THR A 118 15.77 0.10 5.86
N ARG A 119 16.59 1.01 6.38
CA ARG A 119 16.38 1.68 7.67
C ARG A 119 15.39 2.83 7.60
N ARG A 120 14.93 3.20 6.42
CA ARG A 120 13.98 4.29 6.20
C ARG A 120 12.58 3.92 6.68
N LEU A 121 12.17 2.68 6.47
CA LEU A 121 10.91 2.14 6.96
C LEU A 121 11.16 1.38 8.26
N LYS A 122 10.89 2.04 9.38
CA LYS A 122 10.96 1.41 10.71
C LYS A 122 9.57 0.95 11.12
N PRO A 123 9.44 -0.13 11.93
CA PRO A 123 8.17 -0.48 12.52
C PRO A 123 7.59 0.71 13.30
N LEU A 124 6.29 0.93 13.12
CA LEU A 124 5.56 1.90 13.93
C LEU A 124 5.19 1.26 15.26
N ASN A 125 5.34 1.99 16.35
CA ASN A 125 4.85 1.56 17.66
C ASN A 125 3.52 2.25 17.94
N VAL A 126 2.44 1.48 17.91
CA VAL A 126 1.09 1.98 18.16
C VAL A 126 0.54 1.28 19.40
N ASN A 127 0.48 2.00 20.53
CA ASN A 127 0.07 1.47 21.83
C ASN A 127 0.77 0.16 22.23
N GLY A 128 2.10 0.08 22.01
CA GLY A 128 2.90 -1.10 22.31
C GLY A 128 2.85 -2.22 21.26
N GLN A 129 1.99 -2.11 20.25
CA GLN A 129 1.98 -3.01 19.09
C GLN A 129 2.95 -2.52 18.02
N GLN A 130 3.84 -3.38 17.57
CA GLN A 130 4.71 -3.12 16.44
C GLN A 130 3.94 -3.36 15.14
N VAL A 131 3.89 -2.35 14.27
CA VAL A 131 3.23 -2.39 12.97
C VAL A 131 4.27 -2.21 11.88
N GLU A 132 4.50 -3.27 11.12
CA GLU A 132 5.42 -3.26 9.99
C GLU A 132 4.76 -2.69 8.73
N THR A 133 5.55 -1.97 7.93
CA THR A 133 5.09 -1.31 6.71
C THR A 133 5.86 -1.84 5.50
N VAL A 134 5.15 -2.10 4.41
CA VAL A 134 5.71 -2.43 3.09
C VAL A 134 5.52 -1.24 2.16
N GLY A 135 6.61 -0.64 1.72
CA GLY A 135 6.61 0.49 0.79
C GLY A 135 6.54 0.02 -0.67
N ILE A 136 5.60 0.53 -1.45
CA ILE A 136 5.33 0.08 -2.81
C ILE A 136 5.35 1.28 -3.77
N PRO A 137 6.43 1.46 -4.56
CA PRO A 137 6.46 2.48 -5.61
C PRO A 137 5.42 2.21 -6.71
N ILE A 138 4.76 3.26 -7.21
CA ILE A 138 3.63 3.13 -8.17
C ILE A 138 4.02 3.15 -9.64
N HIS A 139 5.31 3.22 -9.97
CA HIS A 139 5.77 3.61 -11.31
C HIS A 139 5.81 2.49 -12.35
N TRP A 140 5.52 1.26 -11.99
CA TRP A 140 5.49 0.10 -12.89
C TRP A 140 4.05 -0.29 -13.24
N GLY A 141 3.89 -1.15 -14.24
CA GLY A 141 2.59 -1.73 -14.55
C GLY A 141 2.26 -1.87 -16.03
N PHE A 142 3.16 -1.47 -16.93
CA PHE A 142 2.93 -1.64 -18.36
C PHE A 142 4.06 -2.44 -19.02
N GLU A 143 3.68 -3.20 -20.03
CA GLU A 143 4.63 -3.69 -21.02
C GLU A 143 5.05 -2.51 -21.89
N GLY A 144 6.32 -2.23 -21.91
CA GLY A 144 6.89 -1.15 -22.71
C GLY A 144 8.33 -1.46 -23.06
N VAL A 145 9.03 -0.47 -23.59
CA VAL A 145 10.46 -0.55 -23.91
C VAL A 145 11.28 -0.81 -22.64
N ALA A 146 10.87 -0.26 -21.51
CA ALA A 146 11.46 -0.54 -20.20
C ALA A 146 10.90 -1.84 -19.59
N ARG A 147 11.58 -2.36 -18.58
CA ARG A 147 11.21 -3.62 -17.93
C ARG A 147 9.78 -3.63 -17.43
N LYS A 148 9.17 -4.81 -17.53
CA LYS A 148 7.84 -5.11 -17.03
C LYS A 148 7.78 -4.99 -15.51
N GLY A 149 6.58 -4.67 -15.00
CA GLY A 149 6.28 -4.68 -13.59
C GLY A 149 4.79 -4.79 -13.35
N TYR A 150 4.41 -4.88 -12.11
CA TYR A 150 3.02 -5.02 -11.68
C TYR A 150 2.43 -3.66 -11.33
N ILE A 151 1.14 -3.49 -11.60
CA ILE A 151 0.40 -2.30 -11.16
C ILE A 151 0.22 -2.39 -9.65
N ALA A 152 0.75 -1.40 -8.90
CA ALA A 152 0.63 -1.36 -7.44
C ALA A 152 -0.84 -1.37 -6.97
N ASN A 153 -1.74 -0.77 -7.76
CA ASN A 153 -3.16 -0.73 -7.45
C ASN A 153 -3.86 -2.11 -7.53
N THR A 154 -3.20 -3.16 -8.02
CA THR A 154 -3.68 -4.53 -7.85
C THR A 154 -3.82 -4.92 -6.38
N LEU A 155 -3.06 -4.26 -5.50
CA LEU A 155 -3.08 -4.52 -4.05
C LEU A 155 -4.04 -3.61 -3.30
N THR A 156 -4.36 -2.43 -3.82
CA THR A 156 -5.12 -1.40 -3.10
C THR A 156 -6.62 -1.69 -3.09
N PRO A 157 -7.35 -1.28 -2.03
CA PRO A 157 -8.80 -1.37 -2.01
C PRO A 157 -9.44 -0.33 -2.94
N ASN A 158 -10.61 -0.66 -3.48
CA ASN A 158 -11.45 0.31 -4.20
C ASN A 158 -12.38 1.00 -3.19
N VAL A 159 -11.81 1.86 -2.37
CA VAL A 159 -12.51 2.54 -1.29
C VAL A 159 -12.21 4.02 -1.37
N GLY A 160 -13.22 4.85 -1.30
CA GLY A 160 -13.12 6.30 -1.31
C GLY A 160 -13.64 6.91 -0.02
N ASP A 161 -12.97 7.98 0.42
CA ASP A 161 -13.47 8.83 1.50
C ASP A 161 -14.91 9.28 1.22
N ALA A 162 -15.78 9.21 2.22
CA ALA A 162 -17.20 9.47 2.04
C ALA A 162 -17.53 10.91 1.61
N ASN A 163 -16.68 11.87 1.96
CA ASN A 163 -16.87 13.28 1.64
C ASN A 163 -16.22 13.67 0.31
N SER A 164 -14.98 13.26 0.10
CA SER A 164 -14.16 13.71 -1.04
C SER A 164 -13.98 12.64 -2.11
N GLN A 165 -14.35 11.39 -1.85
CA GLN A 165 -14.06 10.21 -2.69
C GLN A 165 -12.56 9.98 -2.91
N THR A 166 -11.70 10.55 -2.07
CA THR A 166 -10.25 10.34 -2.14
C THR A 166 -9.93 8.87 -1.86
N PRO A 167 -9.23 8.17 -2.77
CA PRO A 167 -8.95 6.75 -2.60
C PRO A 167 -7.98 6.43 -1.46
N GLU A 168 -8.21 5.34 -0.76
CA GLU A 168 -7.33 4.82 0.29
C GLU A 168 -6.15 4.03 -0.30
N TYR A 169 -5.12 4.73 -0.79
CA TYR A 169 -3.92 4.09 -1.36
C TYR A 169 -2.71 4.10 -0.42
N LYS A 170 -2.86 4.62 0.80
CA LYS A 170 -1.75 4.83 1.73
C LYS A 170 -1.72 3.87 2.91
N ALA A 171 -2.82 3.18 3.16
CA ALA A 171 -2.89 2.15 4.18
C ALA A 171 -3.87 1.06 3.76
N PHE A 172 -3.36 -0.14 3.55
CA PHE A 172 -4.12 -1.34 3.23
C PHE A 172 -3.31 -2.56 3.68
N LEU A 173 -3.97 -3.68 3.85
CA LEU A 173 -3.31 -4.86 4.39
C LEU A 173 -2.66 -5.72 3.30
N VAL A 174 -1.43 -6.12 3.57
CA VAL A 174 -0.63 -7.00 2.71
C VAL A 174 0.09 -8.08 3.51
N ASN A 175 0.47 -9.14 2.83
CA ASN A 175 1.50 -10.07 3.26
C ASN A 175 2.69 -10.00 2.31
N ILE A 176 3.88 -10.39 2.78
CA ILE A 176 5.09 -10.49 1.98
C ILE A 176 5.79 -11.81 2.26
N GLU A 177 6.24 -12.46 1.20
CA GLU A 177 6.92 -13.74 1.27
C GLU A 177 8.03 -13.78 0.22
N LYS A 178 9.08 -14.57 0.50
CA LYS A 178 10.11 -14.87 -0.49
C LYS A 178 9.48 -15.65 -1.64
N ALA A 179 9.78 -15.26 -2.89
CA ALA A 179 9.22 -15.87 -4.10
C ALA A 179 9.94 -17.15 -4.50
#